data_d15bfbe6b99061d6cd51d1f1bae50232
#
_entry.id   d15bfbe6b99061d6cd51d1f1bae50232
#
_cell.length_a   1.000
_cell.length_b   1.000
_cell.length_c   1.000
_cell.angle_alpha   90.00
_cell.angle_beta   90.00
_cell.angle_gamma   90.00
#
_symmetry.space_group_name_H-M   'P 1'
#
loop_
_entity.id
_entity.type
_entity.pdbx_description
1 polymer ?
#
loop_
_entity_poly.entity_id
_entity_poly.type
_entity_poly.pdbx_seq_one_letter_code
_entity_poly.pdbx_strand_id
1 'polypeptide(L)'
;FPTRRSSDLIPLSLEAQMEARTLMLASNNVLSPANGQPIIVPSQDVVLGLYYATRENVTARGNGMIFTDIAEITRAVDSRQIDLHARISVRIREFELDADNQWQPKITRYSTTAGRALLSEILPRGLPFKVIDKPLKKKEISKLIDESFRRCGLKETVVFADQLMQAGFRLATRAGISICVDDMLVPTQKHSLIAAAEAEVKEIEKQYTSGLVTVGERYNKVVDIWGRAGDQVAKAMMDQLAHQTVTSADGKQVSQESFNSIYMMADSGARGSAAQIRQLAGMRGLMAKPDGSIIETPITSNFREGLNVLQYFISTHGARKGLA
;
A
#
# COMPACT_ATOMS: atom_id res chain seq x y z
N PHE A 1 10.67 -30.18 10.43
CA PHE A 1 9.30 -30.63 10.14
C PHE A 1 8.43 -29.40 10.05
N PRO A 2 7.63 -29.20 8.99
CA PRO A 2 6.66 -28.11 8.98
C PRO A 2 5.65 -28.41 10.09
N THR A 3 5.59 -27.53 11.08
CA THR A 3 4.52 -27.54 12.08
C THR A 3 3.20 -27.46 11.34
N ARG A 4 2.41 -28.53 11.35
CA ARG A 4 1.08 -28.52 10.77
C ARG A 4 0.28 -27.40 11.44
N ARG A 5 -0.23 -26.51 10.64
CA ARG A 5 -1.09 -25.44 11.13
C ARG A 5 -2.36 -26.03 11.70
N SER A 6 -2.89 -25.42 12.75
CA SER A 6 -4.18 -25.83 13.34
C SER A 6 -5.34 -25.87 12.33
N SER A 7 -5.22 -25.14 11.21
CA SER A 7 -6.17 -25.18 10.10
C SER A 7 -6.17 -26.48 9.29
N ASP A 8 -5.15 -27.32 9.46
CA ASP A 8 -5.04 -28.61 8.76
C ASP A 8 -5.70 -29.77 9.55
N LEU A 9 -6.24 -29.48 10.73
CA LEU A 9 -6.92 -30.44 11.58
C LEU A 9 -8.43 -30.39 11.34
N ILE A 10 -9.00 -31.55 10.94
CA ILE A 10 -10.44 -31.67 10.73
C ILE A 10 -11.08 -32.08 12.07
N PRO A 11 -12.09 -31.34 12.58
CA PRO A 11 -12.80 -31.71 13.80
C PRO A 11 -13.64 -32.97 13.57
N LEU A 12 -13.35 -34.04 14.32
CA LEU A 12 -14.00 -35.33 14.14
C LEU A 12 -15.21 -35.51 15.05
N SER A 13 -15.21 -34.95 16.29
CA SER A 13 -16.35 -35.05 17.22
C SER A 13 -17.39 -33.97 16.94
N LEU A 14 -18.63 -34.24 17.34
CA LEU A 14 -19.72 -33.26 17.20
C LEU A 14 -19.47 -32.01 18.05
N GLU A 15 -18.91 -32.15 19.24
CA GLU A 15 -18.52 -31.04 20.11
C GLU A 15 -17.50 -30.14 19.44
N ALA A 16 -16.44 -30.74 18.87
CA ALA A 16 -15.40 -30.00 18.17
C ALA A 16 -15.95 -29.27 16.91
N GLN A 17 -16.89 -29.89 16.18
CA GLN A 17 -17.56 -29.24 15.04
C GLN A 17 -18.44 -28.05 15.50
N MET A 18 -19.13 -28.19 16.62
CA MET A 18 -19.94 -27.11 17.20
C MET A 18 -19.06 -25.96 17.67
N GLU A 19 -17.95 -26.23 18.35
CA GLU A 19 -16.96 -25.22 18.74
C GLU A 19 -16.37 -24.50 17.54
N ALA A 20 -16.00 -25.24 16.49
CA ALA A 20 -15.46 -24.65 15.26
C ALA A 20 -16.48 -23.70 14.61
N ARG A 21 -17.75 -24.07 14.54
CA ARG A 21 -18.81 -23.22 13.97
C ARG A 21 -19.14 -22.00 14.83
N THR A 22 -19.13 -22.12 16.13
CA THR A 22 -19.49 -20.99 17.02
C THR A 22 -18.34 -20.06 17.31
N LEU A 23 -17.12 -20.57 17.49
CA LEU A 23 -15.97 -19.79 17.95
C LEU A 23 -14.97 -19.45 16.82
N MET A 24 -14.85 -20.31 15.79
CA MET A 24 -13.82 -20.13 14.78
C MET A 24 -14.33 -19.57 13.44
N LEU A 25 -15.65 -19.56 13.21
CA LEU A 25 -16.21 -19.07 11.95
C LEU A 25 -15.89 -17.57 11.76
N ALA A 26 -15.31 -17.22 10.63
CA ALA A 26 -14.86 -15.85 10.33
C ALA A 26 -16.00 -14.81 10.39
N SER A 27 -17.24 -15.21 10.01
CA SER A 27 -18.41 -14.34 10.11
C SER A 27 -18.77 -13.94 11.55
N ASN A 28 -18.37 -14.74 12.56
CA ASN A 28 -18.60 -14.45 13.96
C ASN A 28 -17.44 -13.69 14.63
N ASN A 29 -16.27 -13.63 13.96
CA ASN A 29 -15.05 -13.04 14.46
C ASN A 29 -14.61 -11.82 13.62
N VAL A 30 -15.47 -10.80 13.56
CA VAL A 30 -15.16 -9.58 12.78
C VAL A 30 -14.11 -8.73 13.47
N LEU A 31 -14.22 -8.56 14.80
CA LEU A 31 -13.28 -7.77 15.59
C LEU A 31 -12.38 -8.66 16.45
N SER A 32 -11.11 -8.28 16.58
CA SER A 32 -10.16 -8.95 17.46
C SER A 32 -10.49 -8.67 18.94
N PRO A 33 -10.57 -9.69 19.80
CA PRO A 33 -10.78 -9.48 21.23
C PRO A 33 -9.56 -8.83 21.92
N ALA A 34 -8.37 -8.87 21.31
CA ALA A 34 -7.15 -8.31 21.88
C ALA A 34 -7.09 -6.78 21.81
N ASN A 35 -7.53 -6.19 20.70
CA ASN A 35 -7.40 -4.76 20.43
C ASN A 35 -8.64 -4.11 19.79
N GLY A 36 -9.72 -4.88 19.57
CA GLY A 36 -10.95 -4.38 18.95
C GLY A 36 -10.82 -3.97 17.48
N GLN A 37 -9.71 -4.30 16.82
CA GLN A 37 -9.55 -4.00 15.39
C GLN A 37 -10.16 -5.09 14.52
N PRO A 38 -10.65 -4.76 13.31
CA PRO A 38 -11.18 -5.76 12.38
C PRO A 38 -10.13 -6.80 11.99
N ILE A 39 -10.51 -8.09 12.04
CA ILE A 39 -9.69 -9.21 11.57
C ILE A 39 -9.95 -9.47 10.09
N ILE A 40 -11.20 -9.38 9.64
CA ILE A 40 -11.64 -9.66 8.26
C ILE A 40 -11.30 -8.49 7.32
N VAL A 41 -10.03 -8.07 7.29
CA VAL A 41 -9.57 -6.99 6.42
C VAL A 41 -8.99 -7.58 5.13
N PRO A 42 -9.46 -7.14 3.95
CA PRO A 42 -8.88 -7.54 2.68
C PRO A 42 -7.38 -7.23 2.59
N SER A 43 -6.66 -8.00 1.81
CA SER A 43 -5.22 -7.84 1.59
C SER A 43 -4.84 -8.02 0.11
N GLN A 44 -3.59 -7.73 -0.22
CA GLN A 44 -2.99 -7.97 -1.54
C GLN A 44 -3.84 -7.40 -2.70
N ASP A 45 -4.27 -8.25 -3.63
CA ASP A 45 -4.90 -7.83 -4.89
C ASP A 45 -6.21 -7.07 -4.67
N VAL A 46 -6.98 -7.41 -3.64
CA VAL A 46 -8.21 -6.70 -3.29
C VAL A 46 -7.92 -5.26 -2.94
N VAL A 47 -6.92 -5.02 -2.08
CA VAL A 47 -6.50 -3.67 -1.69
C VAL A 47 -5.98 -2.90 -2.90
N LEU A 48 -5.18 -3.56 -3.75
CA LEU A 48 -4.63 -2.93 -4.95
C LEU A 48 -5.73 -2.50 -5.94
N GLY A 49 -6.72 -3.37 -6.18
CA GLY A 49 -7.84 -3.08 -7.07
C GLY A 49 -8.72 -1.92 -6.55
N LEU A 50 -9.04 -1.92 -5.26
CA LEU A 50 -9.81 -0.84 -4.63
C LEU A 50 -9.03 0.49 -4.64
N TYR A 51 -7.73 0.43 -4.32
CA TYR A 51 -6.87 1.60 -4.35
C TYR A 51 -6.77 2.19 -5.76
N TYR A 52 -6.51 1.35 -6.77
CA TYR A 52 -6.47 1.76 -8.17
C TYR A 52 -7.75 2.47 -8.59
N ALA A 53 -8.91 1.87 -8.35
CA ALA A 53 -10.20 2.43 -8.76
C ALA A 53 -10.57 3.74 -8.05
N THR A 54 -10.07 3.96 -6.83
CA THR A 54 -10.40 5.16 -6.04
C THR A 54 -9.41 6.32 -6.23
N ARG A 55 -8.37 6.14 -7.06
CA ARG A 55 -7.44 7.22 -7.40
C ARG A 55 -8.03 8.18 -8.42
N GLU A 56 -7.56 9.42 -8.38
CA GLU A 56 -7.91 10.47 -9.34
C GLU A 56 -6.78 10.67 -10.34
N ASN A 57 -7.14 10.86 -11.61
CA ASN A 57 -6.20 11.25 -12.66
C ASN A 57 -6.70 12.49 -13.40
N VAL A 58 -5.89 13.54 -13.36
CA VAL A 58 -6.20 14.84 -13.98
C VAL A 58 -6.35 14.75 -15.51
N THR A 59 -5.69 13.78 -16.14
CA THR A 59 -5.73 13.57 -17.60
C THR A 59 -6.75 12.51 -18.04
N ALA A 60 -7.55 11.99 -17.11
CA ALA A 60 -8.53 10.95 -17.43
C ALA A 60 -9.60 11.45 -18.39
N ARG A 61 -10.01 10.57 -19.31
CA ARG A 61 -11.11 10.85 -20.24
C ARG A 61 -12.41 11.03 -19.46
N GLY A 62 -13.16 12.08 -19.79
CA GLY A 62 -14.46 12.34 -19.19
C GLY A 62 -14.43 13.19 -17.93
N ASN A 63 -13.30 13.85 -17.62
CA ASN A 63 -13.23 14.80 -16.51
C ASN A 63 -14.25 15.90 -16.67
N GLY A 64 -14.94 16.24 -15.56
CA GLY A 64 -15.95 17.30 -15.50
C GLY A 64 -17.36 16.90 -15.94
N MET A 65 -17.56 15.67 -16.39
CA MET A 65 -18.90 15.17 -16.77
C MET A 65 -19.84 15.09 -15.57
N ILE A 66 -21.14 15.26 -15.85
CA ILE A 66 -22.20 15.23 -14.84
C ILE A 66 -23.11 14.03 -15.13
N PHE A 67 -23.36 13.24 -14.12
CA PHE A 67 -24.22 12.05 -14.20
C PHE A 67 -25.38 12.14 -13.22
N THR A 68 -26.51 11.57 -13.63
CA THR A 68 -27.73 11.58 -12.83
C THR A 68 -27.77 10.40 -11.86
N ASP A 69 -27.25 9.24 -12.29
CA ASP A 69 -27.31 7.98 -11.54
C ASP A 69 -26.05 7.13 -11.75
N ILE A 70 -25.84 6.16 -10.86
CA ILE A 70 -24.70 5.24 -10.92
C ILE A 70 -24.80 4.32 -12.12
N ALA A 71 -26.00 3.89 -12.50
CA ALA A 71 -26.23 3.07 -13.70
C ALA A 71 -25.78 3.75 -15.01
N GLU A 72 -25.88 5.09 -15.07
CA GLU A 72 -25.37 5.89 -16.18
C GLU A 72 -23.85 5.87 -16.22
N ILE A 73 -23.19 5.99 -15.05
CA ILE A 73 -21.74 5.91 -14.93
C ILE A 73 -21.26 4.51 -15.38
N THR A 74 -21.91 3.44 -14.93
CA THR A 74 -21.56 2.06 -15.30
C THR A 74 -21.55 1.89 -16.81
N ARG A 75 -22.61 2.35 -17.47
CA ARG A 75 -22.71 2.29 -18.96
C ARG A 75 -21.63 3.13 -19.64
N ALA A 76 -21.33 4.34 -19.12
CA ALA A 76 -20.32 5.21 -19.69
C ALA A 76 -18.90 4.65 -19.52
N VAL A 77 -18.62 3.98 -18.38
CA VAL A 77 -17.35 3.29 -18.12
C VAL A 77 -17.20 2.06 -19.01
N ASP A 78 -18.26 1.26 -19.18
CA ASP A 78 -18.24 0.05 -20.01
C ASP A 78 -18.13 0.38 -21.51
N SER A 79 -18.76 1.46 -21.96
CA SER A 79 -18.59 2.00 -23.32
C SER A 79 -17.27 2.77 -23.53
N ARG A 80 -16.39 2.84 -22.51
CA ARG A 80 -15.10 3.56 -22.52
C ARG A 80 -15.22 5.06 -22.87
N GLN A 81 -16.36 5.68 -22.58
CA GLN A 81 -16.54 7.12 -22.71
C GLN A 81 -15.85 7.88 -21.56
N ILE A 82 -15.84 7.27 -20.38
CA ILE A 82 -15.14 7.78 -19.20
C ILE A 82 -14.18 6.75 -18.61
N ASP A 83 -13.11 7.24 -18.01
CA ASP A 83 -12.18 6.41 -17.26
C ASP A 83 -12.59 6.33 -15.77
N LEU A 84 -12.20 5.25 -15.08
CA LEU A 84 -12.47 5.07 -13.64
C LEU A 84 -11.93 6.20 -12.77
N HIS A 85 -10.84 6.82 -13.21
CA HIS A 85 -10.10 7.87 -12.49
C HIS A 85 -10.61 9.29 -12.79
N ALA A 86 -11.58 9.42 -13.70
CA ALA A 86 -12.13 10.71 -14.09
C ALA A 86 -12.91 11.35 -12.94
N ARG A 87 -12.67 12.64 -12.72
CA ARG A 87 -13.44 13.44 -11.77
C ARG A 87 -14.78 13.84 -12.36
N ILE A 88 -15.86 13.43 -11.72
CA ILE A 88 -17.23 13.61 -12.19
C ILE A 88 -18.10 14.23 -11.09
N SER A 89 -19.25 14.76 -11.49
CA SER A 89 -20.31 15.16 -10.57
C SER A 89 -21.49 14.19 -10.71
N VAL A 90 -21.91 13.57 -9.62
CA VAL A 90 -22.98 12.59 -9.62
C VAL A 90 -23.92 12.76 -8.45
N ARG A 91 -25.20 12.37 -8.61
CA ARG A 91 -26.17 12.26 -7.53
C ARG A 91 -26.13 10.86 -6.97
N ILE A 92 -25.82 10.76 -5.66
CA ILE A 92 -25.75 9.48 -4.95
C ILE A 92 -26.91 9.43 -3.97
N ARG A 93 -27.59 8.28 -3.95
CA ARG A 93 -28.66 7.98 -3.00
C ARG A 93 -28.04 7.40 -1.74
N GLU A 94 -28.13 8.15 -0.65
CA GLU A 94 -27.75 7.71 0.68
C GLU A 94 -29.00 7.39 1.51
N PHE A 95 -28.83 6.67 2.60
CA PHE A 95 -29.92 6.35 3.51
C PHE A 95 -29.55 6.91 4.89
N GLU A 96 -30.39 7.80 5.40
CA GLU A 96 -30.29 8.34 6.76
C GLU A 96 -31.43 7.74 7.63
N LEU A 97 -31.15 7.55 8.91
CA LEU A 97 -32.12 7.07 9.86
C LEU A 97 -32.93 8.25 10.37
N ASP A 98 -34.25 8.20 10.22
CA ASP A 98 -35.16 9.23 10.73
C ASP A 98 -35.44 9.04 12.25
N ALA A 99 -36.07 10.00 12.88
CA ALA A 99 -36.45 9.94 14.31
C ALA A 99 -37.30 8.70 14.66
N ASP A 100 -38.03 8.18 13.66
CA ASP A 100 -38.86 6.96 13.80
C ASP A 100 -38.12 5.65 13.48
N ASN A 101 -36.79 5.65 13.44
CA ASN A 101 -35.95 4.50 13.07
C ASN A 101 -36.24 3.92 11.64
N GLN A 102 -36.76 4.73 10.73
CA GLN A 102 -36.98 4.33 9.34
C GLN A 102 -35.88 4.90 8.42
N TRP A 103 -35.43 4.07 7.46
CA TRP A 103 -34.45 4.48 6.48
C TRP A 103 -35.06 5.39 5.41
N GLN A 104 -34.71 6.68 5.44
CA GLN A 104 -35.15 7.67 4.44
C GLN A 104 -34.08 7.84 3.37
N PRO A 105 -34.43 7.77 2.07
CA PRO A 105 -33.49 8.02 1.00
C PRO A 105 -33.20 9.52 0.87
N LYS A 106 -31.95 9.90 0.92
CA LYS A 106 -31.45 11.25 0.68
C LYS A 106 -30.58 11.28 -0.54
N ILE A 107 -30.90 12.15 -1.50
CA ILE A 107 -30.11 12.31 -2.73
C ILE A 107 -29.17 13.50 -2.53
N THR A 108 -27.87 13.22 -2.55
CA THR A 108 -26.82 14.26 -2.40
C THR A 108 -25.95 14.27 -3.65
N ARG A 109 -25.58 15.49 -4.08
CA ARG A 109 -24.65 15.66 -5.21
C ARG A 109 -23.22 15.68 -4.69
N TYR A 110 -22.39 14.82 -5.24
CA TYR A 110 -20.96 14.71 -4.95
C TYR A 110 -20.11 15.01 -6.17
N SER A 111 -18.96 15.66 -5.94
CA SER A 111 -17.87 15.77 -6.92
C SER A 111 -16.81 14.74 -6.53
N THR A 112 -16.76 13.63 -7.24
CA THR A 112 -15.96 12.45 -6.91
C THR A 112 -15.38 11.81 -8.17
N THR A 113 -14.71 10.68 -8.05
CA THR A 113 -14.25 9.91 -9.22
C THR A 113 -15.27 8.85 -9.61
N ALA A 114 -15.27 8.46 -10.90
CA ALA A 114 -16.17 7.42 -11.41
C ALA A 114 -16.01 6.10 -10.63
N GLY A 115 -14.77 5.71 -10.31
CA GLY A 115 -14.50 4.49 -9.55
C GLY A 115 -15.05 4.53 -8.12
N ARG A 116 -14.96 5.66 -7.41
CA ARG A 116 -15.56 5.83 -6.06
C ARG A 116 -17.08 5.80 -6.13
N ALA A 117 -17.66 6.43 -7.15
CA ALA A 117 -19.10 6.40 -7.35
C ALA A 117 -19.64 4.98 -7.58
N LEU A 118 -18.93 4.15 -8.37
CA LEU A 118 -19.29 2.74 -8.56
C LEU A 118 -19.22 1.92 -7.28
N LEU A 119 -18.28 2.21 -6.39
CA LEU A 119 -18.18 1.54 -5.09
C LEU A 119 -19.33 1.90 -4.14
N SER A 120 -20.04 3.01 -4.37
CA SER A 120 -21.19 3.37 -3.53
C SER A 120 -22.34 2.36 -3.64
N GLU A 121 -22.42 1.57 -4.72
CA GLU A 121 -23.47 0.56 -4.92
C GLU A 121 -23.38 -0.60 -3.92
N ILE A 122 -22.17 -0.90 -3.43
CA ILE A 122 -21.95 -1.99 -2.47
C ILE A 122 -22.02 -1.53 -1.01
N LEU A 123 -22.21 -0.22 -0.75
CA LEU A 123 -22.30 0.29 0.62
C LEU A 123 -23.55 -0.19 1.33
N PRO A 124 -23.44 -0.68 2.59
CA PRO A 124 -24.61 -1.01 3.39
C PRO A 124 -25.39 0.25 3.75
N ARG A 125 -26.70 0.09 3.98
CA ARG A 125 -27.56 1.19 4.43
C ARG A 125 -27.07 1.72 5.78
N GLY A 126 -26.94 3.04 5.89
CA GLY A 126 -26.43 3.69 7.10
C GLY A 126 -24.94 4.06 7.04
N LEU A 127 -24.20 3.66 6.02
CA LEU A 127 -22.86 4.11 5.82
C LEU A 127 -22.84 5.27 4.79
N PRO A 128 -22.38 6.50 5.18
CA PRO A 128 -22.39 7.64 4.27
C PRO A 128 -21.30 7.49 3.19
N PHE A 129 -21.59 7.96 1.98
CA PHE A 129 -20.64 7.93 0.85
C PHE A 129 -19.31 8.61 1.16
N LYS A 130 -19.32 9.65 1.98
CA LYS A 130 -18.13 10.41 2.37
C LYS A 130 -17.01 9.53 2.95
N VAL A 131 -17.32 8.39 3.51
CA VAL A 131 -16.34 7.47 4.09
C VAL A 131 -15.46 6.82 3.01
N ILE A 132 -16.01 6.59 1.82
CA ILE A 132 -15.30 6.00 0.67
C ILE A 132 -14.79 7.04 -0.34
N ASP A 133 -15.14 8.32 -0.18
CA ASP A 133 -14.70 9.39 -1.10
C ASP A 133 -13.26 9.84 -0.84
N LYS A 134 -12.36 8.86 -0.85
CA LYS A 134 -10.91 9.02 -0.69
C LYS A 134 -10.18 7.81 -1.31
N PRO A 135 -8.86 7.91 -1.57
CA PRO A 135 -8.08 6.74 -1.97
C PRO A 135 -8.11 5.65 -0.87
N LEU A 136 -8.58 4.45 -1.22
CA LEU A 136 -8.77 3.35 -0.27
C LEU A 136 -7.47 2.56 -0.09
N LYS A 137 -6.61 3.01 0.83
CA LYS A 137 -5.44 2.27 1.30
C LYS A 137 -5.86 1.19 2.30
N LYS A 138 -5.00 0.20 2.56
CA LYS A 138 -5.27 -0.90 3.51
C LYS A 138 -5.77 -0.41 4.88
N LYS A 139 -5.16 0.66 5.42
CA LYS A 139 -5.58 1.27 6.70
C LYS A 139 -6.98 1.88 6.61
N GLU A 140 -7.33 2.50 5.49
CA GLU A 140 -8.64 3.12 5.29
C GLU A 140 -9.73 2.07 5.09
N ILE A 141 -9.42 0.95 4.44
CA ILE A 141 -10.33 -0.20 4.31
C ILE A 141 -10.60 -0.82 5.70
N SER A 142 -9.58 -0.94 6.54
CA SER A 142 -9.75 -1.43 7.91
C SER A 142 -10.69 -0.52 8.71
N LYS A 143 -10.53 0.80 8.63
CA LYS A 143 -11.43 1.76 9.28
C LYS A 143 -12.84 1.69 8.72
N LEU A 144 -12.98 1.49 7.41
CA LEU A 144 -14.28 1.35 6.74
C LEU A 144 -15.06 0.15 7.26
N ILE A 145 -14.38 -0.99 7.45
CA ILE A 145 -14.99 -2.20 8.02
C ILE A 145 -15.37 -2.00 9.50
N ASP A 146 -14.51 -1.34 10.29
CA ASP A 146 -14.83 -1.01 11.69
C ASP A 146 -16.06 -0.09 11.79
N GLU A 147 -16.12 0.94 10.96
CA GLU A 147 -17.26 1.86 10.93
C GLU A 147 -18.55 1.18 10.45
N SER A 148 -18.45 0.27 9.47
CA SER A 148 -19.56 -0.56 9.02
C SER A 148 -20.07 -1.45 10.16
N PHE A 149 -19.18 -2.10 10.89
CA PHE A 149 -19.56 -2.95 12.01
C PHE A 149 -20.29 -2.19 13.12
N ARG A 150 -19.80 -0.99 13.45
CA ARG A 150 -20.39 -0.16 14.51
C ARG A 150 -21.74 0.42 14.14
N ARG A 151 -21.97 0.76 12.85
CA ARG A 151 -23.22 1.39 12.38
C ARG A 151 -24.26 0.39 11.89
N CYS A 152 -23.83 -0.64 11.16
CA CYS A 152 -24.74 -1.55 10.44
C CYS A 152 -24.85 -2.93 11.11
N GLY A 153 -23.96 -3.23 12.06
CA GLY A 153 -23.95 -4.51 12.77
C GLY A 153 -23.25 -5.64 12.01
N LEU A 154 -23.24 -6.83 12.62
CA LEU A 154 -22.45 -7.98 12.20
C LEU A 154 -22.80 -8.45 10.78
N LYS A 155 -24.09 -8.74 10.55
CA LYS A 155 -24.56 -9.37 9.30
C LYS A 155 -24.26 -8.52 8.07
N GLU A 156 -24.61 -7.25 8.13
CA GLU A 156 -24.40 -6.30 7.01
C GLU A 156 -22.92 -6.10 6.75
N THR A 157 -22.09 -6.07 7.80
CA THR A 157 -20.61 -5.92 7.64
C THR A 157 -19.99 -7.13 6.98
N VAL A 158 -20.41 -8.35 7.28
CA VAL A 158 -19.89 -9.56 6.62
C VAL A 158 -20.26 -9.58 5.14
N VAL A 159 -21.53 -9.28 4.82
CA VAL A 159 -21.97 -9.19 3.41
C VAL A 159 -21.22 -8.09 2.67
N PHE A 160 -21.04 -6.94 3.31
CA PHE A 160 -20.26 -5.82 2.73
C PHE A 160 -18.80 -6.20 2.49
N ALA A 161 -18.14 -6.87 3.45
CA ALA A 161 -16.76 -7.32 3.30
C ALA A 161 -16.59 -8.30 2.13
N ASP A 162 -17.55 -9.21 1.93
CA ASP A 162 -17.55 -10.16 0.82
C ASP A 162 -17.75 -9.44 -0.53
N GLN A 163 -18.71 -8.54 -0.62
CA GLN A 163 -18.93 -7.72 -1.81
C GLN A 163 -17.72 -6.84 -2.15
N LEU A 164 -17.09 -6.26 -1.13
CA LEU A 164 -15.88 -5.46 -1.28
C LEU A 164 -14.70 -6.29 -1.80
N MET A 165 -14.55 -7.51 -1.31
CA MET A 165 -13.55 -8.47 -1.80
C MET A 165 -13.77 -8.80 -3.28
N GLN A 166 -14.98 -9.16 -3.66
CA GLN A 166 -15.32 -9.47 -5.06
C GLN A 166 -15.14 -8.27 -5.98
N ALA A 167 -15.55 -7.07 -5.55
CA ALA A 167 -15.31 -5.84 -6.28
C ALA A 167 -13.80 -5.57 -6.46
N GLY A 168 -13.02 -5.76 -5.39
CA GLY A 168 -11.57 -5.58 -5.42
C GLY A 168 -10.88 -6.50 -6.42
N PHE A 169 -11.24 -7.79 -6.47
CA PHE A 169 -10.71 -8.72 -7.47
C PHE A 169 -11.07 -8.32 -8.91
N ARG A 170 -12.31 -7.95 -9.16
CA ARG A 170 -12.74 -7.48 -10.50
C ARG A 170 -11.96 -6.24 -10.93
N LEU A 171 -11.77 -5.29 -10.01
CA LEU A 171 -11.04 -4.06 -10.27
C LEU A 171 -9.55 -4.31 -10.46
N ALA A 172 -8.93 -5.23 -9.71
CA ALA A 172 -7.54 -5.62 -9.90
C ALA A 172 -7.31 -6.29 -11.27
N THR A 173 -8.21 -7.17 -11.68
CA THR A 173 -8.17 -7.78 -13.02
C THR A 173 -8.29 -6.73 -14.12
N ARG A 174 -9.20 -5.76 -13.96
CA ARG A 174 -9.37 -4.66 -14.91
C ARG A 174 -8.17 -3.73 -14.95
N ALA A 175 -7.51 -3.49 -13.82
CA ALA A 175 -6.33 -2.65 -13.70
C ALA A 175 -5.12 -3.25 -14.44
N GLY A 176 -4.95 -4.57 -14.42
CA GLY A 176 -3.85 -5.27 -15.09
C GLY A 176 -2.47 -4.82 -14.64
N ILE A 177 -2.30 -4.48 -13.35
CA ILE A 177 -1.06 -3.94 -12.80
C ILE A 177 0.02 -5.02 -12.81
N SER A 178 1.14 -4.70 -13.45
CA SER A 178 2.34 -5.55 -13.52
C SER A 178 3.58 -4.73 -13.16
N ILE A 179 4.70 -5.40 -12.89
CA ILE A 179 5.98 -4.77 -12.57
C ILE A 179 6.96 -5.07 -13.68
N CYS A 180 7.65 -4.03 -14.16
CA CYS A 180 8.80 -4.17 -15.04
C CYS A 180 10.04 -3.52 -14.42
N VAL A 181 11.21 -3.75 -15.04
CA VAL A 181 12.48 -3.18 -14.56
C VAL A 181 12.49 -1.66 -14.66
N ASP A 182 11.81 -1.11 -15.65
CA ASP A 182 11.76 0.34 -15.89
C ASP A 182 10.91 1.09 -14.84
N ASP A 183 9.98 0.38 -14.16
CA ASP A 183 9.21 0.96 -13.06
C ASP A 183 10.07 1.28 -11.83
N MET A 184 11.26 0.65 -11.72
CA MET A 184 12.22 0.85 -10.65
C MET A 184 13.06 2.10 -10.91
N LEU A 185 12.55 3.29 -10.63
CA LEU A 185 13.27 4.53 -10.86
C LEU A 185 14.39 4.71 -9.83
N VAL A 186 15.64 4.78 -10.32
CA VAL A 186 16.81 5.10 -9.50
C VAL A 186 16.85 6.61 -9.29
N PRO A 187 16.96 7.11 -8.04
CA PRO A 187 16.97 8.53 -7.78
C PRO A 187 18.21 9.21 -8.38
N THR A 188 18.02 10.32 -9.07
CA THR A 188 19.09 11.08 -9.71
C THR A 188 20.13 11.60 -8.72
N GLN A 189 19.71 11.88 -7.49
CA GLN A 189 20.56 12.37 -6.40
C GLN A 189 21.37 11.27 -5.71
N LYS A 190 21.18 9.98 -6.07
CA LYS A 190 21.83 8.85 -5.41
C LYS A 190 23.36 8.99 -5.37
N HIS A 191 23.97 9.28 -6.50
CA HIS A 191 25.42 9.38 -6.60
C HIS A 191 26.02 10.53 -5.77
N SER A 192 25.34 11.66 -5.72
CA SER A 192 25.80 12.81 -4.91
C SER A 192 25.70 12.52 -3.42
N LEU A 193 24.61 11.85 -2.98
CA LEU A 193 24.43 11.46 -1.56
C LEU A 193 25.47 10.43 -1.12
N ILE A 194 25.78 9.45 -1.97
CA ILE A 194 26.80 8.44 -1.70
C ILE A 194 28.20 9.10 -1.63
N ALA A 195 28.54 9.98 -2.58
CA ALA A 195 29.82 10.67 -2.58
C ALA A 195 30.02 11.56 -1.33
N ALA A 196 28.95 12.21 -0.85
CA ALA A 196 29.00 12.98 0.39
C ALA A 196 29.26 12.07 1.61
N ALA A 197 28.57 10.94 1.70
CA ALA A 197 28.79 9.97 2.77
C ALA A 197 30.22 9.37 2.75
N GLU A 198 30.75 9.05 1.56
CA GLU A 198 32.13 8.57 1.42
C GLU A 198 33.15 9.63 1.86
N ALA A 199 32.89 10.91 1.61
CA ALA A 199 33.77 11.99 2.08
C ALA A 199 33.77 12.09 3.62
N GLU A 200 32.59 12.00 4.25
CA GLU A 200 32.48 11.96 5.72
C GLU A 200 33.20 10.74 6.31
N VAL A 201 33.05 9.56 5.72
CA VAL A 201 33.75 8.34 6.17
C VAL A 201 35.27 8.50 6.08
N LYS A 202 35.79 9.05 4.99
CA LYS A 202 37.23 9.32 4.82
C LYS A 202 37.76 10.28 5.87
N GLU A 203 36.96 11.26 6.30
CA GLU A 203 37.33 12.19 7.36
C GLU A 203 37.44 11.46 8.71
N ILE A 204 36.49 10.56 9.02
CA ILE A 204 36.54 9.74 10.23
C ILE A 204 37.76 8.79 10.22
N GLU A 205 38.11 8.23 9.05
CA GLU A 205 39.31 7.40 8.89
C GLU A 205 40.59 8.18 9.15
N LYS A 206 40.69 9.43 8.70
CA LYS A 206 41.83 10.31 9.03
C LYS A 206 41.91 10.61 10.51
N GLN A 207 40.78 10.88 11.16
CA GLN A 207 40.72 11.11 12.61
C GLN A 207 41.18 9.85 13.41
N TYR A 208 40.81 8.68 12.94
CA TYR A 208 41.26 7.40 13.50
C TYR A 208 42.78 7.20 13.32
N THR A 209 43.31 7.44 12.13
CA THR A 209 44.76 7.32 11.86
C THR A 209 45.61 8.33 12.64
N SER A 210 45.04 9.49 12.97
CA SER A 210 45.69 10.50 13.84
C SER A 210 45.55 10.22 15.33
N GLY A 211 44.85 9.12 15.71
CA GLY A 211 44.68 8.72 17.10
C GLY A 211 43.64 9.53 17.90
N LEU A 212 42.81 10.33 17.21
CA LEU A 212 41.76 11.15 17.84
C LEU A 212 40.51 10.35 18.19
N VAL A 213 40.29 9.21 17.57
CA VAL A 213 39.07 8.40 17.68
C VAL A 213 39.45 6.94 17.92
N THR A 214 38.73 6.26 18.81
CA THR A 214 38.92 4.83 19.10
C THR A 214 38.30 3.95 18.00
N VAL A 215 38.70 2.66 17.94
CA VAL A 215 38.14 1.69 16.98
C VAL A 215 36.61 1.59 17.09
N GLY A 216 36.09 1.52 18.32
CA GLY A 216 34.65 1.43 18.57
C GLY A 216 33.87 2.67 18.15
N GLU A 217 34.43 3.86 18.42
CA GLU A 217 33.83 5.13 17.99
C GLU A 217 33.85 5.29 16.47
N ARG A 218 34.95 4.91 15.82
CA ARG A 218 35.03 4.88 14.34
C ARG A 218 33.94 4.01 13.77
N TYR A 219 33.82 2.77 14.27
CA TYR A 219 32.80 1.81 13.81
C TYR A 219 31.37 2.40 13.95
N ASN A 220 31.03 2.93 15.12
CA ASN A 220 29.71 3.49 15.36
C ASN A 220 29.42 4.70 14.46
N LYS A 221 30.39 5.61 14.28
CA LYS A 221 30.25 6.77 13.40
C LYS A 221 30.06 6.37 11.94
N VAL A 222 30.84 5.40 11.45
CA VAL A 222 30.71 4.90 10.06
C VAL A 222 29.35 4.27 9.82
N VAL A 223 28.88 3.42 10.74
CA VAL A 223 27.55 2.80 10.66
C VAL A 223 26.45 3.86 10.66
N ASP A 224 26.56 4.90 11.51
CA ASP A 224 25.58 6.00 11.55
C ASP A 224 25.55 6.82 10.25
N ILE A 225 26.73 7.16 9.69
CA ILE A 225 26.82 7.87 8.41
C ILE A 225 26.11 7.09 7.29
N TRP A 226 26.40 5.80 7.17
CA TRP A 226 25.77 4.97 6.14
C TRP A 226 24.29 4.71 6.41
N GLY A 227 23.86 4.63 7.65
CA GLY A 227 22.44 4.58 8.03
C GLY A 227 21.69 5.81 7.55
N ARG A 228 22.20 7.02 7.88
CA ARG A 228 21.63 8.31 7.44
C ARG A 228 21.61 8.45 5.92
N ALA A 229 22.72 8.10 5.25
CA ALA A 229 22.79 8.13 3.79
C ALA A 229 21.75 7.19 3.15
N GLY A 230 21.58 5.98 3.68
CA GLY A 230 20.58 5.03 3.23
C GLY A 230 19.13 5.57 3.36
N ASP A 231 18.83 6.25 4.45
CA ASP A 231 17.51 6.86 4.67
C ASP A 231 17.28 8.07 3.75
N GLN A 232 18.30 8.87 3.50
CA GLN A 232 18.21 9.99 2.54
C GLN A 232 17.99 9.50 1.11
N VAL A 233 18.70 8.44 0.68
CA VAL A 233 18.49 7.81 -0.63
C VAL A 233 17.09 7.21 -0.73
N ALA A 234 16.60 6.56 0.33
CA ALA A 234 15.25 5.99 0.37
C ALA A 234 14.17 7.09 0.27
N LYS A 235 14.36 8.20 0.97
CA LYS A 235 13.44 9.34 0.89
C LYS A 235 13.43 9.96 -0.51
N ALA A 236 14.59 10.27 -1.07
CA ALA A 236 14.70 10.82 -2.44
C ALA A 236 14.07 9.89 -3.49
N MET A 237 14.24 8.57 -3.33
CA MET A 237 13.62 7.57 -4.20
C MET A 237 12.10 7.58 -4.09
N MET A 238 11.56 7.58 -2.86
CA MET A 238 10.11 7.59 -2.65
C MET A 238 9.48 8.90 -3.15
N ASP A 239 10.12 10.04 -2.94
CA ASP A 239 9.64 11.33 -3.43
C ASP A 239 9.61 11.38 -4.97
N GLN A 240 10.63 10.81 -5.63
CA GLN A 240 10.67 10.71 -7.09
C GLN A 240 9.63 9.72 -7.65
N LEU A 241 9.39 8.60 -6.96
CA LEU A 241 8.37 7.63 -7.34
C LEU A 241 6.94 8.13 -7.09
N ALA A 242 6.75 8.97 -6.06
CA ALA A 242 5.43 9.43 -5.62
C ALA A 242 4.77 10.42 -6.58
N HIS A 243 5.55 11.21 -7.30
CA HIS A 243 5.05 12.31 -8.11
C HIS A 243 5.42 12.15 -9.59
N GLN A 244 4.44 12.44 -10.44
CA GLN A 244 4.65 12.57 -11.88
C GLN A 244 4.06 13.89 -12.38
N THR A 245 4.77 14.54 -13.28
CA THR A 245 4.27 15.74 -13.96
C THR A 245 3.55 15.33 -15.22
N VAL A 246 2.29 15.70 -15.33
CA VAL A 246 1.44 15.44 -16.52
C VAL A 246 0.96 16.76 -17.10
N THR A 247 0.74 16.77 -18.40
CA THR A 247 0.17 17.93 -19.08
C THR A 247 -1.34 17.78 -19.08
N SER A 248 -2.05 18.71 -18.41
CA SER A 248 -3.51 18.78 -18.42
C SER A 248 -4.04 19.09 -19.82
N ALA A 249 -5.34 18.84 -20.05
CA ALA A 249 -6.03 19.21 -21.29
C ALA A 249 -5.88 20.70 -21.63
N ASP A 250 -5.70 21.56 -20.64
CA ASP A 250 -5.46 23.00 -20.79
C ASP A 250 -4.01 23.38 -21.13
N GLY A 251 -3.13 22.41 -21.39
CA GLY A 251 -1.70 22.64 -21.69
C GLY A 251 -0.84 23.00 -20.47
N LYS A 252 -1.41 23.03 -19.26
CA LYS A 252 -0.65 23.31 -18.03
C LYS A 252 -0.01 22.02 -17.48
N GLN A 253 1.22 22.16 -17.03
CA GLN A 253 1.88 21.06 -16.29
C GLN A 253 1.32 21.02 -14.86
N VAL A 254 0.78 19.87 -14.47
CA VAL A 254 0.24 19.61 -13.14
C VAL A 254 0.99 18.42 -12.54
N SER A 255 1.43 18.58 -11.30
CA SER A 255 1.98 17.47 -10.53
C SER A 255 0.84 16.66 -9.94
N GLN A 256 0.83 15.35 -10.18
CA GLN A 256 -0.10 14.41 -9.56
C GLN A 256 0.64 13.23 -8.95
N GLU A 257 -0.04 12.48 -8.09
CA GLU A 257 0.49 11.22 -7.60
C GLU A 257 0.74 10.24 -8.75
N SER A 258 1.89 9.57 -8.73
CA SER A 258 2.33 8.68 -9.80
C SER A 258 1.46 7.42 -9.90
N PHE A 259 1.19 6.98 -11.13
CA PHE A 259 0.57 5.68 -11.43
C PHE A 259 1.62 4.56 -11.62
N ASN A 260 2.85 4.77 -11.15
CA ASN A 260 3.87 3.72 -11.14
C ASN A 260 3.40 2.51 -10.33
N SER A 261 3.51 1.31 -10.91
CA SER A 261 3.02 0.06 -10.32
C SER A 261 3.63 -0.23 -8.95
N ILE A 262 4.93 -0.01 -8.80
CA ILE A 262 5.67 -0.24 -7.55
C ILE A 262 5.22 0.74 -6.46
N TYR A 263 5.06 2.01 -6.83
CA TYR A 263 4.56 3.02 -5.91
C TYR A 263 3.16 2.69 -5.44
N MET A 264 2.25 2.33 -6.37
CA MET A 264 0.87 1.96 -6.02
C MET A 264 0.80 0.76 -5.07
N MET A 265 1.63 -0.27 -5.28
CA MET A 265 1.68 -1.45 -4.40
C MET A 265 2.14 -1.10 -2.98
N ALA A 266 3.16 -0.27 -2.85
CA ALA A 266 3.70 0.13 -1.55
C ALA A 266 2.81 1.11 -0.82
N ASP A 267 2.32 2.15 -1.49
CA ASP A 267 1.51 3.21 -0.89
C ASP A 267 0.13 2.69 -0.46
N SER A 268 -0.48 1.80 -1.24
CA SER A 268 -1.73 1.13 -0.88
C SER A 268 -1.57 0.19 0.33
N GLY A 269 -0.36 -0.29 0.61
CA GLY A 269 -0.10 -1.35 1.59
C GLY A 269 -0.54 -2.74 1.12
N ALA A 270 -0.77 -2.93 -0.19
CA ALA A 270 -1.14 -4.20 -0.78
C ALA A 270 0.02 -5.19 -0.76
N ARG A 271 1.19 -4.77 -1.25
CA ARG A 271 2.38 -5.62 -1.31
C ARG A 271 3.65 -4.78 -1.30
N GLY A 272 4.65 -5.27 -0.57
CA GLY A 272 5.93 -4.61 -0.44
C GLY A 272 5.93 -3.50 0.62
N SER A 273 7.10 -3.27 1.20
CA SER A 273 7.35 -2.17 2.12
C SER A 273 8.34 -1.18 1.49
N ALA A 274 8.38 0.04 1.98
CA ALA A 274 9.38 1.03 1.56
C ALA A 274 10.82 0.50 1.67
N ALA A 275 11.10 -0.32 2.70
CA ALA A 275 12.40 -0.97 2.89
C ALA A 275 12.73 -1.98 1.78
N GLN A 276 11.74 -2.73 1.27
CA GLN A 276 11.94 -3.65 0.16
C GLN A 276 12.16 -2.91 -1.16
N ILE A 277 11.41 -1.83 -1.42
CA ILE A 277 11.58 -1.02 -2.61
C ILE A 277 12.93 -0.29 -2.61
N ARG A 278 13.39 0.16 -1.43
CA ARG A 278 14.74 0.74 -1.28
C ARG A 278 15.83 -0.20 -1.80
N GLN A 279 15.71 -1.50 -1.53
CA GLN A 279 16.69 -2.48 -2.04
C GLN A 279 16.60 -2.69 -3.56
N LEU A 280 15.43 -2.49 -4.16
CA LEU A 280 15.20 -2.68 -5.60
C LEU A 280 15.72 -1.50 -6.42
N ALA A 281 15.46 -0.27 -6.00
CA ALA A 281 15.72 0.94 -6.80
C ALA A 281 16.63 1.97 -6.10
N GLY A 282 16.77 1.92 -4.79
CA GLY A 282 17.61 2.84 -4.01
C GLY A 282 19.02 2.30 -3.76
N MET A 283 19.27 1.87 -2.53
CA MET A 283 20.53 1.30 -2.05
C MET A 283 20.23 0.14 -1.10
N ARG A 284 20.93 -0.97 -1.22
CA ARG A 284 20.72 -2.10 -0.32
C ARG A 284 21.18 -1.80 1.12
N GLY A 285 22.28 -1.05 1.28
CA GLY A 285 22.75 -0.55 2.54
C GLY A 285 23.60 -1.52 3.35
N LEU A 286 23.62 -1.34 4.66
CA LEU A 286 24.42 -2.12 5.60
C LEU A 286 23.84 -3.52 5.79
N MET A 287 24.73 -4.52 5.91
CA MET A 287 24.36 -5.91 6.12
C MET A 287 24.83 -6.40 7.49
N ALA A 288 23.99 -7.20 8.16
CA ALA A 288 24.35 -7.81 9.43
C ALA A 288 25.03 -9.16 9.18
N LYS A 289 26.09 -9.45 9.96
CA LYS A 289 26.72 -10.76 10.05
C LYS A 289 25.84 -11.75 10.82
N PRO A 290 26.13 -13.05 10.77
CA PRO A 290 25.41 -14.06 11.56
C PRO A 290 25.48 -13.83 13.09
N ASP A 291 26.54 -13.19 13.60
CA ASP A 291 26.72 -12.83 15.00
C ASP A 291 25.90 -11.60 15.45
N GLY A 292 25.22 -10.94 14.51
CA GLY A 292 24.44 -9.73 14.76
C GLY A 292 25.22 -8.42 14.56
N SER A 293 26.54 -8.47 14.40
CA SER A 293 27.36 -7.27 14.11
C SER A 293 27.08 -6.78 12.67
N ILE A 294 27.21 -5.47 12.46
CA ILE A 294 26.99 -4.83 11.16
C ILE A 294 28.32 -4.77 10.40
N ILE A 295 28.29 -5.06 9.10
CA ILE A 295 29.46 -4.91 8.23
C ILE A 295 29.59 -3.42 7.90
N GLU A 296 30.76 -2.80 8.18
CA GLU A 296 31.02 -1.37 7.97
C GLU A 296 30.89 -0.94 6.50
N THR A 297 31.23 -1.85 5.58
CA THR A 297 31.11 -1.56 4.14
C THR A 297 29.68 -1.76 3.65
N PRO A 298 28.98 -0.71 3.21
CA PRO A 298 27.62 -0.84 2.71
C PRO A 298 27.58 -1.40 1.31
N ILE A 299 26.43 -1.95 0.91
CA ILE A 299 26.13 -2.26 -0.47
C ILE A 299 25.45 -1.04 -1.07
N THR A 300 26.19 -0.25 -1.85
CA THR A 300 25.71 0.98 -2.49
C THR A 300 24.84 0.72 -3.70
N SER A 301 25.01 -0.43 -4.36
CA SER A 301 24.19 -0.85 -5.50
C SER A 301 22.82 -1.33 -5.07
N ASN A 302 21.86 -1.25 -5.98
CA ASN A 302 20.53 -1.84 -5.87
C ASN A 302 20.40 -3.05 -6.79
N PHE A 303 19.27 -3.75 -6.72
CA PHE A 303 19.04 -4.94 -7.56
C PHE A 303 18.85 -4.60 -9.04
N ARG A 304 18.35 -3.40 -9.36
CA ARG A 304 18.23 -2.95 -10.76
C ARG A 304 19.58 -2.75 -11.43
N GLU A 305 20.54 -2.12 -10.73
CA GLU A 305 21.90 -1.87 -11.22
C GLU A 305 22.74 -3.14 -11.24
N GLY A 306 22.42 -4.10 -10.39
CA GLY A 306 23.20 -5.30 -10.15
C GLY A 306 24.30 -5.10 -9.12
N LEU A 307 24.60 -6.17 -8.39
CA LEU A 307 25.64 -6.21 -7.37
C LEU A 307 26.98 -6.60 -8.01
N ASN A 308 28.07 -5.96 -7.58
CA ASN A 308 29.40 -6.47 -7.91
C ASN A 308 29.75 -7.73 -7.11
N VAL A 309 30.84 -8.41 -7.44
CA VAL A 309 31.22 -9.69 -6.82
C VAL A 309 31.40 -9.55 -5.31
N LEU A 310 32.07 -8.52 -4.82
CA LEU A 310 32.28 -8.27 -3.39
C LEU A 310 30.97 -7.99 -2.66
N GLN A 311 30.11 -7.16 -3.25
CA GLN A 311 28.79 -6.83 -2.69
C GLN A 311 27.89 -8.06 -2.67
N TYR A 312 27.99 -8.93 -3.65
CA TYR A 312 27.28 -10.22 -3.66
C TYR A 312 27.71 -11.11 -2.48
N PHE A 313 29.01 -11.27 -2.25
CA PHE A 313 29.50 -12.04 -1.11
C PHE A 313 29.06 -11.45 0.24
N ILE A 314 29.16 -10.15 0.43
CA ILE A 314 28.66 -9.47 1.63
C ILE A 314 27.17 -9.74 1.82
N SER A 315 26.40 -9.68 0.74
CA SER A 315 24.96 -9.94 0.72
C SER A 315 24.58 -11.36 1.14
N THR A 316 25.37 -12.36 0.75
CA THR A 316 25.07 -13.78 1.03
C THR A 316 25.22 -14.14 2.51
N HIS A 317 26.03 -13.42 3.27
CA HIS A 317 26.19 -13.67 4.71
C HIS A 317 24.89 -13.53 5.50
N GLY A 318 24.08 -12.52 5.21
CA GLY A 318 22.78 -12.33 5.86
C GLY A 318 21.67 -13.24 5.33
N ALA A 319 21.65 -13.53 4.02
CA ALA A 319 20.58 -14.30 3.39
C ALA A 319 20.65 -15.80 3.73
N ARG A 320 21.83 -16.41 3.75
CA ARG A 320 21.99 -17.85 4.04
C ARG A 320 21.61 -18.23 5.47
N LYS A 321 21.79 -17.34 6.45
CA LYS A 321 21.35 -17.57 7.83
C LYS A 321 19.84 -17.67 7.97
N GLY A 322 19.08 -16.95 7.15
CA GLY A 322 17.62 -17.01 7.15
C GLY A 322 17.04 -18.27 6.52
N LEU A 323 17.85 -19.04 5.78
CA LEU A 323 17.48 -20.31 5.15
C LEU A 323 17.94 -21.54 5.95
N ALA A 324 18.91 -21.40 6.84
CA ALA A 324 19.39 -22.43 7.77
C ALA A 324 18.72 -22.32 9.13
#